data_62a5d0be2b6b61b6c5af6af54c9e81e6
#
_entry.id   62a5d0be2b6b61b6c5af6af54c9e81e6
#
_cell.length_a   1.000
_cell.length_b   1.000
_cell.length_c   1.000
_cell.angle_alpha   90.00
_cell.angle_beta   90.00
_cell.angle_gamma   90.00
#
_symmetry.space_group_name_H-M   'P 1'
#
loop_
_entity.id
_entity.type
_entity.pdbx_description
1 polymer ?
#
loop_
_entity_poly.entity_id
_entity_poly.type
_entity_poly.pdbx_seq_one_letter_code
_entity_poly.pdbx_strand_id
1 'polypeptide(L)'
;KSSSIRNQRYSLVNGKELYDLQADPGESKDISKENPEVSESLRATYLEWWNGVMGDAMTLQPLFMGRSGQGPVELTLMDWQPSRITKEPLNGGAGCSQDVVKAWISGGKAAGVDGATGGWMMHNETAGNYAVEIRQHPVGVGDDTPFSEGEATLDIGGKTFAQKIAKGDVVVRMNVEIPTGDLFFEPLISGQRPSGKPQGAYFCRIASVAAETEK
;
A
#
# COMPACT_ATOMS: atom_id res chain seq x y z
N LYS A 1 15.45 6.03 -11.18
CA LYS A 1 14.48 5.26 -11.98
C LYS A 1 15.00 5.25 -13.41
N SER A 2 15.10 4.08 -14.04
CA SER A 2 15.43 3.97 -15.46
C SER A 2 14.17 4.26 -16.28
N SER A 3 14.29 5.11 -17.28
CA SER A 3 13.23 5.43 -18.24
C SER A 3 13.78 5.41 -19.66
N SER A 4 12.97 5.04 -20.64
CA SER A 4 13.32 5.15 -22.03
C SER A 4 12.12 5.56 -22.87
N ILE A 5 12.38 6.32 -23.94
CA ILE A 5 11.41 6.57 -25.00
C ILE A 5 12.03 6.17 -26.33
N ARG A 6 11.24 5.51 -27.18
CA ARG A 6 11.66 5.00 -28.47
C ARG A 6 10.71 5.46 -29.57
N ASN A 7 11.29 5.66 -30.75
CA ASN A 7 10.55 5.71 -31.99
C ASN A 7 11.07 4.62 -32.95
N GLN A 8 10.72 4.67 -34.23
CA GLN A 8 11.17 3.66 -35.22
C GLN A 8 12.68 3.60 -35.43
N ARG A 9 13.40 4.65 -35.07
CA ARG A 9 14.84 4.75 -35.33
C ARG A 9 15.66 4.98 -34.08
N TYR A 10 15.21 5.76 -33.14
CA TYR A 10 15.98 6.21 -31.99
C TYR A 10 15.43 5.72 -30.66
N SER A 11 16.35 5.48 -29.72
CA SER A 11 16.07 5.21 -28.31
C SER A 11 16.76 6.24 -27.45
N LEU A 12 15.99 6.99 -26.62
CA LEU A 12 16.55 7.89 -25.61
C LEU A 12 16.40 7.24 -24.24
N VAL A 13 17.52 6.94 -23.60
CA VAL A 13 17.58 6.28 -22.29
C VAL A 13 17.90 7.31 -21.21
N ASN A 14 17.15 7.25 -20.12
CA ASN A 14 17.26 8.15 -18.95
C ASN A 14 17.21 9.66 -19.29
N GLY A 15 16.68 9.99 -20.47
CA GLY A 15 16.67 11.34 -21.00
C GLY A 15 18.06 11.92 -21.34
N LYS A 16 19.09 11.06 -21.47
CA LYS A 16 20.49 11.46 -21.64
C LYS A 16 21.18 10.79 -22.81
N GLU A 17 21.08 9.48 -22.92
CA GLU A 17 21.82 8.68 -23.89
C GLU A 17 20.93 8.37 -25.10
N LEU A 18 21.37 8.71 -26.30
CA LEU A 18 20.63 8.51 -27.56
C LEU A 18 21.30 7.43 -28.39
N TYR A 19 20.52 6.49 -28.88
CA TYR A 19 20.98 5.39 -29.72
C TYR A 19 20.20 5.33 -31.03
N ASP A 20 20.88 5.04 -32.15
CA ASP A 20 20.27 4.75 -33.46
C ASP A 20 20.01 3.26 -33.59
N LEU A 21 18.79 2.83 -33.37
CA LEU A 21 18.39 1.42 -33.37
C LEU A 21 18.54 0.73 -34.73
N GLN A 22 18.61 1.51 -35.84
CA GLN A 22 18.83 0.96 -37.16
C GLN A 22 20.33 0.67 -37.44
N ALA A 23 21.19 1.58 -36.98
CA ALA A 23 22.64 1.45 -37.18
C ALA A 23 23.30 0.66 -36.05
N ASP A 24 22.76 0.72 -34.85
CA ASP A 24 23.28 0.12 -33.62
C ASP A 24 22.11 -0.49 -32.79
N PRO A 25 21.58 -1.66 -33.22
CA PRO A 25 20.52 -2.34 -32.48
C PRO A 25 20.89 -2.75 -31.05
N GLY A 26 22.19 -2.80 -30.75
CA GLY A 26 22.73 -3.17 -29.45
C GLY A 26 22.85 -2.00 -28.45
N GLU A 27 22.49 -0.76 -28.87
CA GLU A 27 22.58 0.45 -28.02
C GLU A 27 23.97 0.61 -27.39
N SER A 28 25.05 0.41 -28.19
CA SER A 28 26.43 0.42 -27.71
C SER A 28 27.11 1.77 -27.86
N LYS A 29 26.65 2.61 -28.80
CA LYS A 29 27.24 3.92 -29.10
C LYS A 29 26.25 5.06 -28.82
N ASP A 30 26.49 5.81 -27.75
CA ASP A 30 25.73 7.05 -27.46
C ASP A 30 26.04 8.14 -28.49
N ILE A 31 25.02 8.58 -29.23
CA ILE A 31 25.09 9.65 -30.24
C ILE A 31 24.37 10.93 -29.80
N SER A 32 24.07 11.11 -28.52
CA SER A 32 23.31 12.25 -27.98
C SER A 32 23.98 13.59 -28.26
N LYS A 33 25.32 13.64 -28.26
CA LYS A 33 26.11 14.85 -28.56
C LYS A 33 26.08 15.22 -30.04
N GLU A 34 25.97 14.24 -30.93
CA GLU A 34 25.93 14.42 -32.37
C GLU A 34 24.53 14.78 -32.86
N ASN A 35 23.49 14.46 -32.08
CA ASN A 35 22.08 14.67 -32.43
C ASN A 35 21.26 15.27 -31.25
N PRO A 36 21.62 16.46 -30.76
CA PRO A 36 20.98 17.06 -29.59
C PRO A 36 19.50 17.39 -29.82
N GLU A 37 19.13 17.77 -31.04
CA GLU A 37 17.74 18.08 -31.41
C GLU A 37 16.83 16.83 -31.33
N VAL A 38 17.34 15.66 -31.70
CA VAL A 38 16.58 14.39 -31.61
C VAL A 38 16.37 14.04 -30.14
N SER A 39 17.40 14.18 -29.33
CA SER A 39 17.33 13.96 -27.88
C SER A 39 16.29 14.87 -27.22
N GLU A 40 16.28 16.16 -27.60
CA GLU A 40 15.33 17.12 -27.04
C GLU A 40 13.90 16.84 -27.49
N SER A 41 13.69 16.50 -28.77
CA SER A 41 12.37 16.14 -29.29
C SER A 41 11.78 14.93 -28.57
N LEU A 42 12.59 13.86 -28.39
CA LEU A 42 12.15 12.66 -27.67
C LEU A 42 11.89 12.95 -26.19
N ARG A 43 12.71 13.80 -25.55
CA ARG A 43 12.49 14.23 -24.17
C ARG A 43 11.19 15.01 -24.02
N ALA A 44 10.90 15.94 -24.93
CA ALA A 44 9.67 16.71 -24.93
C ALA A 44 8.44 15.79 -25.08
N THR A 45 8.49 14.84 -26.04
CA THR A 45 7.43 13.83 -26.22
C THR A 45 7.22 12.97 -24.97
N TYR A 46 8.31 12.56 -24.31
CA TYR A 46 8.23 11.81 -23.05
C TYR A 46 7.56 12.63 -21.96
N LEU A 47 7.94 13.90 -21.80
CA LEU A 47 7.38 14.77 -20.76
C LEU A 47 5.90 15.09 -21.03
N GLU A 48 5.52 15.31 -22.28
CA GLU A 48 4.11 15.51 -22.66
C GLU A 48 3.27 14.28 -22.29
N TRP A 49 3.72 13.08 -22.71
CA TRP A 49 3.08 11.81 -22.32
C TRP A 49 3.04 11.63 -20.80
N TRP A 50 4.18 11.85 -20.12
CA TRP A 50 4.29 11.72 -18.67
C TRP A 50 3.29 12.63 -17.95
N ASN A 51 3.21 13.89 -18.34
CA ASN A 51 2.29 14.86 -17.72
C ASN A 51 0.83 14.50 -18.01
N GLY A 52 0.53 13.99 -19.19
CA GLY A 52 -0.83 13.53 -19.54
C GLY A 52 -1.26 12.31 -18.78
N VAL A 53 -0.34 11.36 -18.53
CA VAL A 53 -0.65 10.11 -17.81
C VAL A 53 -0.57 10.28 -16.28
N MET A 54 0.41 11.07 -15.81
CA MET A 54 0.72 11.19 -14.38
C MET A 54 0.08 12.39 -13.73
N GLY A 55 -0.45 13.36 -14.50
CA GLY A 55 -1.08 14.55 -13.95
C GLY A 55 -2.19 14.22 -12.95
N ASP A 56 -3.05 13.25 -13.29
CA ASP A 56 -4.12 12.78 -12.43
C ASP A 56 -3.74 11.50 -11.65
N ALA A 57 -2.81 10.70 -12.17
CA ALA A 57 -2.39 9.44 -11.55
C ALA A 57 -1.53 9.60 -10.28
N MET A 58 -1.02 10.80 -10.00
CA MET A 58 -0.35 11.13 -8.72
C MET A 58 -1.35 11.35 -7.59
N THR A 59 -2.64 11.46 -7.88
CA THR A 59 -3.69 11.48 -6.87
C THR A 59 -3.96 10.04 -6.43
N LEU A 60 -3.61 9.74 -5.18
CA LEU A 60 -3.90 8.44 -4.59
C LEU A 60 -5.41 8.21 -4.64
N GLN A 61 -5.84 7.20 -5.35
CA GLN A 61 -7.24 6.82 -5.38
C GLN A 61 -7.59 6.07 -4.09
N PRO A 62 -8.64 6.47 -3.38
CA PRO A 62 -9.06 5.75 -2.19
C PRO A 62 -9.65 4.38 -2.56
N LEU A 63 -9.53 3.43 -1.65
CA LEU A 63 -10.26 2.16 -1.72
C LEU A 63 -11.72 2.41 -1.30
N PHE A 64 -12.67 2.02 -2.15
CA PHE A 64 -14.08 2.28 -1.89
C PHE A 64 -14.72 1.20 -1.02
N MET A 65 -15.55 1.64 -0.07
CA MET A 65 -16.36 0.77 0.79
C MET A 65 -17.76 1.35 1.00
N GLY A 66 -18.65 0.53 1.54
CA GLY A 66 -20.00 0.96 1.92
C GLY A 66 -20.98 1.13 0.76
N ARG A 67 -20.69 0.59 -0.42
CA ARG A 67 -21.61 0.55 -1.57
C ARG A 67 -22.73 -0.43 -1.34
N SER A 68 -23.92 -0.06 -1.81
CA SER A 68 -25.07 -0.98 -1.78
C SER A 68 -24.74 -2.29 -2.50
N GLY A 69 -24.97 -3.43 -1.84
CA GLY A 69 -24.68 -4.76 -2.37
C GLY A 69 -23.17 -5.13 -2.41
N GLN A 70 -22.30 -4.28 -1.89
CA GLN A 70 -20.89 -4.61 -1.76
C GLN A 70 -20.68 -5.61 -0.62
N GLY A 71 -19.93 -6.67 -0.91
CA GLY A 71 -19.42 -7.59 0.11
C GLY A 71 -18.33 -6.96 0.99
N PRO A 72 -17.76 -7.75 1.90
CA PRO A 72 -16.63 -7.28 2.71
C PRO A 72 -15.47 -6.78 1.84
N VAL A 73 -14.77 -5.75 2.33
CA VAL A 73 -13.54 -5.22 1.72
C VAL A 73 -12.34 -5.87 2.40
N GLU A 74 -11.48 -6.49 1.60
CA GLU A 74 -10.23 -7.09 2.09
C GLU A 74 -9.07 -6.10 1.81
N LEU A 75 -8.35 -5.73 2.85
CA LEU A 75 -7.25 -4.80 2.82
C LEU A 75 -5.94 -5.52 3.09
N THR A 76 -4.92 -5.19 2.32
CA THR A 76 -3.58 -5.75 2.49
C THR A 76 -2.55 -4.65 2.69
N LEU A 77 -1.45 -4.96 3.35
CA LEU A 77 -0.34 -4.02 3.52
C LEU A 77 0.29 -3.57 2.20
N MET A 78 -0.02 -4.23 1.07
CA MET A 78 0.48 -3.83 -0.26
C MET A 78 -0.08 -2.49 -0.71
N ASP A 79 -1.26 -2.10 -0.21
CA ASP A 79 -1.94 -0.84 -0.53
C ASP A 79 -1.71 0.24 0.53
N TRP A 80 -0.81 0.01 1.48
CA TRP A 80 -0.51 0.97 2.52
C TRP A 80 0.08 2.26 2.00
N GLN A 81 -0.36 3.34 2.62
CA GLN A 81 0.30 4.63 2.60
C GLN A 81 1.13 4.80 3.88
N PRO A 82 2.13 5.70 3.88
CA PRO A 82 2.93 5.99 5.08
C PRO A 82 2.05 6.30 6.28
N SER A 83 2.40 5.74 7.43
CA SER A 83 1.71 5.98 8.70
C SER A 83 1.60 7.47 9.00
N ARG A 84 0.39 7.93 9.29
CA ARG A 84 0.14 9.30 9.74
C ARG A 84 0.38 9.47 11.23
N ILE A 85 0.30 8.38 11.99
CA ILE A 85 0.46 8.36 13.45
C ILE A 85 1.91 8.19 13.84
N THR A 86 2.55 7.10 13.43
CA THR A 86 3.93 6.78 13.83
C THR A 86 4.98 7.53 13.02
N LYS A 87 4.61 7.99 11.81
CA LYS A 87 5.52 8.63 10.84
C LYS A 87 6.75 7.77 10.50
N GLU A 88 6.70 6.48 10.81
CA GLU A 88 7.71 5.54 10.33
C GLU A 88 7.67 5.53 8.79
N PRO A 89 8.83 5.64 8.13
CA PRO A 89 8.85 5.50 6.69
C PRO A 89 8.34 4.10 6.35
N LEU A 90 7.47 4.01 5.35
CA LEU A 90 7.26 2.72 4.70
C LEU A 90 8.64 2.29 4.19
N ASN A 91 9.24 1.30 4.81
CA ASN A 91 10.39 0.60 4.25
C ASN A 91 9.98 -0.19 3.00
N GLY A 92 9.00 0.32 2.31
CA GLY A 92 8.37 -0.23 1.14
C GLY A 92 9.13 -0.07 -0.16
N GLY A 93 10.33 0.45 -0.11
CA GLY A 93 11.23 0.31 -1.27
C GLY A 93 11.66 -1.13 -1.48
N ALA A 94 11.67 -1.93 -0.44
CA ALA A 94 11.99 -3.35 -0.52
C ALA A 94 10.76 -4.22 -0.72
N GLY A 95 9.68 -3.67 -1.30
CA GLY A 95 8.44 -4.37 -1.48
C GLY A 95 8.13 -5.26 -0.28
N CYS A 96 6.97 -5.21 0.29
CA CYS A 96 6.58 -6.14 1.32
C CYS A 96 6.51 -7.55 0.70
N SER A 97 7.66 -8.14 0.38
CA SER A 97 7.69 -9.51 -0.12
C SER A 97 7.10 -10.42 0.95
N GLN A 98 6.53 -11.51 0.50
CA GLN A 98 5.95 -12.51 1.42
C GLN A 98 6.94 -12.92 2.51
N ASP A 99 8.23 -13.03 2.18
CA ASP A 99 9.27 -13.44 3.14
C ASP A 99 9.54 -12.37 4.20
N VAL A 100 9.48 -11.10 3.83
CA VAL A 100 9.59 -9.97 4.77
C VAL A 100 8.44 -9.99 5.77
N VAL A 101 7.22 -10.13 5.28
CA VAL A 101 6.01 -10.18 6.13
C VAL A 101 6.02 -11.40 7.03
N LYS A 102 6.37 -12.58 6.52
CA LYS A 102 6.53 -13.81 7.32
C LYS A 102 7.57 -13.64 8.43
N ALA A 103 8.70 -13.01 8.13
CA ALA A 103 9.73 -12.74 9.15
C ALA A 103 9.20 -11.83 10.26
N TRP A 104 8.46 -10.79 9.93
CA TRP A 104 7.85 -9.89 10.92
C TRP A 104 6.79 -10.59 11.78
N ILE A 105 5.89 -11.36 11.16
CA ILE A 105 4.83 -12.11 11.84
C ILE A 105 5.44 -13.12 12.83
N SER A 106 6.56 -13.76 12.48
CA SER A 106 7.27 -14.67 13.39
C SER A 106 8.13 -13.99 14.44
N GLY A 107 8.04 -12.66 14.60
CA GLY A 107 8.80 -11.90 15.57
C GLY A 107 10.28 -11.68 15.18
N GLY A 108 10.62 -11.95 13.92
CA GLY A 108 11.96 -11.75 13.38
C GLY A 108 12.17 -10.34 12.81
N LYS A 109 13.33 -10.17 12.16
CA LYS A 109 13.67 -8.94 11.44
C LYS A 109 13.87 -9.23 9.97
N ALA A 110 13.44 -8.29 9.13
CA ALA A 110 13.76 -8.27 7.72
C ALA A 110 14.23 -6.86 7.34
N ALA A 111 15.29 -6.76 6.54
CA ALA A 111 15.93 -5.49 6.20
C ALA A 111 16.29 -4.60 7.41
N GLY A 112 16.64 -5.24 8.56
CA GLY A 112 17.02 -4.54 9.78
C GLY A 112 15.85 -4.06 10.66
N VAL A 113 14.60 -4.23 10.23
CA VAL A 113 13.38 -3.82 10.96
C VAL A 113 12.53 -5.03 11.35
N ASP A 114 11.80 -4.89 12.47
CA ASP A 114 10.97 -5.94 13.06
C ASP A 114 9.47 -5.77 12.83
N GLY A 115 9.10 -5.00 11.85
CA GLY A 115 7.72 -4.72 11.46
C GLY A 115 7.59 -3.34 10.84
N ALA A 116 6.39 -3.00 10.40
CA ALA A 116 6.08 -1.72 9.80
C ALA A 116 4.70 -1.22 10.24
N THR A 117 4.43 0.05 10.00
CA THR A 117 3.15 0.69 10.18
C THR A 117 2.74 1.41 8.90
N GLY A 118 1.45 1.48 8.65
CA GLY A 118 0.86 2.16 7.51
C GLY A 118 -0.66 2.09 7.60
N GLY A 119 -1.32 2.78 6.70
CA GLY A 119 -2.77 2.81 6.64
C GLY A 119 -3.27 2.92 5.20
N TRP A 120 -4.56 2.83 5.03
CA TRP A 120 -5.23 2.88 3.75
C TRP A 120 -5.99 4.19 3.57
N MET A 121 -5.85 4.78 2.39
CA MET A 121 -6.78 5.83 1.95
C MET A 121 -8.08 5.16 1.53
N MET A 122 -9.17 5.51 2.18
CA MET A 122 -10.47 4.90 1.93
C MET A 122 -11.53 5.97 1.66
N HIS A 123 -12.55 5.61 0.89
CA HIS A 123 -13.77 6.38 0.71
C HIS A 123 -14.96 5.53 1.13
N ASN A 124 -15.67 5.95 2.17
CA ASN A 124 -16.88 5.28 2.61
C ASN A 124 -18.12 5.96 2.03
N GLU A 125 -18.92 5.23 1.26
CA GLU A 125 -20.15 5.77 0.64
C GLU A 125 -21.35 5.77 1.61
N THR A 126 -21.35 4.91 2.64
CA THR A 126 -22.46 4.80 3.58
C THR A 126 -21.99 4.83 5.02
N ALA A 127 -22.42 5.85 5.78
CA ALA A 127 -22.14 5.88 7.22
C ALA A 127 -22.83 4.73 7.94
N GLY A 128 -22.18 4.16 8.95
CA GLY A 128 -22.78 3.08 9.74
C GLY A 128 -21.78 2.34 10.61
N ASN A 129 -22.27 1.23 11.18
CA ASN A 129 -21.44 0.32 11.96
C ASN A 129 -20.82 -0.72 11.06
N TYR A 130 -19.52 -0.91 11.22
CA TYR A 130 -18.72 -1.86 10.47
C TYR A 130 -18.00 -2.82 11.41
N ALA A 131 -18.03 -4.10 11.09
CA ALA A 131 -17.18 -5.10 11.70
C ALA A 131 -15.80 -5.04 11.02
N VAL A 132 -14.77 -4.84 11.81
CA VAL A 132 -13.36 -4.83 11.38
C VAL A 132 -12.70 -6.07 11.96
N GLU A 133 -12.15 -6.92 11.10
CA GLU A 133 -11.32 -8.05 11.49
C GLU A 133 -9.87 -7.79 11.10
N ILE A 134 -8.95 -7.89 12.05
CA ILE A 134 -7.51 -7.76 11.82
C ILE A 134 -6.87 -9.14 11.98
N ARG A 135 -6.00 -9.50 11.04
CA ARG A 135 -5.32 -10.80 10.99
C ARG A 135 -3.83 -10.65 10.65
N GLN A 136 -3.05 -11.65 10.99
CA GLN A 136 -1.64 -11.76 10.57
C GLN A 136 -1.52 -12.28 9.12
N HIS A 137 -2.52 -13.03 8.64
CA HIS A 137 -2.59 -13.61 7.30
C HIS A 137 -3.94 -13.31 6.64
N PRO A 138 -4.03 -13.34 5.29
CA PRO A 138 -5.30 -13.24 4.58
C PRO A 138 -6.26 -14.37 4.95
N VAL A 139 -7.54 -14.12 4.83
CA VAL A 139 -8.57 -15.15 5.07
C VAL A 139 -8.38 -16.30 4.09
N GLY A 140 -8.36 -17.53 4.61
CA GLY A 140 -8.25 -18.76 3.81
C GLY A 140 -6.83 -19.07 3.29
N VAL A 141 -5.82 -18.36 3.75
CA VAL A 141 -4.43 -18.60 3.35
C VAL A 141 -3.60 -19.05 4.55
N GLY A 142 -3.30 -20.35 4.62
CA GLY A 142 -2.33 -20.90 5.57
C GLY A 142 -2.76 -20.93 7.04
N ASP A 143 -1.80 -21.20 7.89
CA ASP A 143 -2.00 -21.26 9.33
C ASP A 143 -2.22 -19.86 9.90
N ASP A 144 -3.30 -19.68 10.64
CA ASP A 144 -3.56 -18.46 11.38
C ASP A 144 -2.50 -18.30 12.48
N THR A 145 -1.47 -17.50 12.22
CA THR A 145 -0.47 -17.20 13.24
C THR A 145 -1.10 -16.34 14.33
N PRO A 146 -1.02 -16.75 15.59
CA PRO A 146 -1.67 -16.04 16.67
C PRO A 146 -0.92 -14.73 17.00
N PHE A 147 -1.68 -13.76 17.50
CA PHE A 147 -1.15 -12.55 18.09
C PHE A 147 -0.51 -12.83 19.46
N SER A 148 0.46 -12.00 19.83
CA SER A 148 0.90 -11.84 21.22
C SER A 148 -0.15 -11.01 21.99
N GLU A 149 -0.06 -11.01 23.30
CA GLU A 149 -0.87 -10.12 24.14
C GLU A 149 -0.60 -8.66 23.80
N GLY A 150 -1.67 -7.85 23.70
CA GLY A 150 -1.56 -6.45 23.33
C GLY A 150 -2.92 -5.75 23.20
N GLU A 151 -2.92 -4.71 22.40
CA GLU A 151 -4.13 -3.93 22.11
C GLU A 151 -4.10 -3.42 20.67
N ALA A 152 -5.22 -3.55 19.98
CA ALA A 152 -5.46 -2.90 18.70
C ALA A 152 -6.21 -1.59 18.93
N THR A 153 -5.76 -0.52 18.29
CA THR A 153 -6.38 0.81 18.34
C THR A 153 -6.63 1.33 16.93
N LEU A 154 -7.71 2.09 16.77
CA LEU A 154 -8.10 2.69 15.49
C LEU A 154 -8.79 4.04 15.77
N ASP A 155 -8.26 5.11 15.16
CA ASP A 155 -8.85 6.45 15.24
C ASP A 155 -9.61 6.78 13.95
N ILE A 156 -10.92 7.01 14.07
CA ILE A 156 -11.78 7.41 12.95
C ILE A 156 -12.69 8.56 13.38
N GLY A 157 -12.67 9.65 12.62
CA GLY A 157 -13.58 10.77 12.85
C GLY A 157 -13.46 11.40 14.24
N GLY A 158 -12.28 11.35 14.85
CA GLY A 158 -12.01 11.84 16.20
C GLY A 158 -12.49 10.92 17.34
N LYS A 159 -12.93 9.70 17.02
CA LYS A 159 -13.24 8.66 17.99
C LYS A 159 -12.14 7.59 17.97
N THR A 160 -11.68 7.17 19.15
CA THR A 160 -10.75 6.05 19.30
C THR A 160 -11.50 4.79 19.65
N PHE A 161 -11.29 3.76 18.88
CA PHE A 161 -11.76 2.40 19.13
C PHE A 161 -10.57 1.57 19.61
N ALA A 162 -10.76 0.75 20.64
CA ALA A 162 -9.71 -0.09 21.18
C ALA A 162 -10.23 -1.50 21.48
N GLN A 163 -9.43 -2.50 21.20
CA GLN A 163 -9.71 -3.89 21.48
C GLN A 163 -8.48 -4.58 22.09
N LYS A 164 -8.63 -5.14 23.26
CA LYS A 164 -7.60 -5.98 23.88
C LYS A 164 -7.41 -7.26 23.08
N ILE A 165 -6.18 -7.70 22.99
CA ILE A 165 -5.75 -8.92 22.31
C ILE A 165 -5.22 -9.87 23.36
N ALA A 166 -5.85 -11.03 23.50
CA ALA A 166 -5.30 -12.10 24.33
C ALA A 166 -4.21 -12.87 23.57
N LYS A 167 -3.24 -13.37 24.30
CA LYS A 167 -2.23 -14.27 23.72
C LYS A 167 -2.91 -15.50 23.10
N GLY A 168 -2.68 -15.71 21.83
CA GLY A 168 -3.27 -16.84 21.09
C GLY A 168 -4.44 -16.46 20.20
N ASP A 169 -4.97 -15.25 20.29
CA ASP A 169 -5.99 -14.77 19.36
C ASP A 169 -5.45 -14.79 17.91
N VAL A 170 -6.20 -15.34 16.99
CA VAL A 170 -5.85 -15.39 15.56
C VAL A 170 -6.57 -14.30 14.76
N VAL A 171 -7.57 -13.68 15.35
CA VAL A 171 -8.31 -12.56 14.78
C VAL A 171 -8.71 -11.57 15.87
N VAL A 172 -8.48 -10.30 15.59
CA VAL A 172 -8.95 -9.18 16.43
C VAL A 172 -10.19 -8.59 15.78
N ARG A 173 -11.30 -8.53 16.52
CA ARG A 173 -12.58 -8.01 16.02
C ARG A 173 -12.95 -6.73 16.74
N MET A 174 -13.30 -5.72 15.97
CA MET A 174 -13.75 -4.41 16.46
C MET A 174 -15.04 -4.02 15.73
N ASN A 175 -16.01 -3.47 16.46
CA ASN A 175 -17.15 -2.78 15.85
C ASN A 175 -16.88 -1.29 15.88
N VAL A 176 -16.86 -0.66 14.72
CA VAL A 176 -16.50 0.75 14.55
C VAL A 176 -17.59 1.49 13.79
N GLU A 177 -17.87 2.70 14.22
CA GLU A 177 -18.75 3.61 13.49
C GLU A 177 -17.89 4.39 12.48
N ILE A 178 -18.16 4.20 11.18
CA ILE A 178 -17.41 4.85 10.10
C ILE A 178 -18.33 5.88 9.41
N PRO A 179 -17.94 7.17 9.35
CA PRO A 179 -18.69 8.20 8.64
C PRO A 179 -18.57 8.04 7.12
N THR A 180 -19.41 8.74 6.36
CA THR A 180 -19.22 8.88 4.91
C THR A 180 -18.04 9.77 4.58
N GLY A 181 -17.47 9.58 3.39
CA GLY A 181 -16.39 10.39 2.82
C GLY A 181 -15.02 9.77 2.94
N ASP A 182 -14.01 10.59 2.68
CA ASP A 182 -12.61 10.16 2.68
C ASP A 182 -12.08 10.03 4.10
N LEU A 183 -11.37 8.95 4.34
CA LEU A 183 -10.74 8.69 5.64
C LEU A 183 -9.37 8.00 5.46
N PHE A 184 -8.53 8.14 6.47
CA PHE A 184 -7.31 7.37 6.57
C PHE A 184 -7.51 6.28 7.63
N PHE A 185 -7.51 5.04 7.20
CA PHE A 185 -7.77 3.88 8.03
C PHE A 185 -6.44 3.25 8.45
N GLU A 186 -6.05 3.45 9.71
CA GLU A 186 -4.74 3.03 10.24
C GLU A 186 -4.89 2.33 11.59
N PRO A 187 -5.24 1.04 11.61
CA PRO A 187 -5.20 0.26 12.84
C PRO A 187 -3.75 0.04 13.29
N LEU A 188 -3.47 0.30 14.56
CA LEU A 188 -2.20 0.03 15.20
C LEU A 188 -2.35 -1.03 16.27
N ILE A 189 -1.35 -1.92 16.38
CA ILE A 189 -1.35 -3.05 17.31
C ILE A 189 -0.11 -2.97 18.18
N SER A 190 -0.29 -2.87 19.50
CA SER A 190 0.78 -2.95 20.48
C SER A 190 1.16 -4.39 20.81
N GLY A 191 2.33 -4.60 21.41
CA GLY A 191 2.75 -5.89 21.94
C GLY A 191 3.26 -6.92 20.91
N GLN A 192 3.27 -6.59 19.62
CA GLN A 192 3.61 -7.55 18.56
C GLN A 192 5.09 -7.49 18.15
N ARG A 193 5.71 -6.31 18.23
CA ARG A 193 7.09 -6.10 17.77
C ARG A 193 8.08 -6.22 18.94
N PRO A 194 9.20 -6.95 18.78
CA PRO A 194 10.26 -7.03 19.78
C PRO A 194 10.83 -5.67 20.21
N SER A 195 10.81 -4.67 19.33
CA SER A 195 11.22 -3.30 19.64
C SER A 195 10.29 -2.57 20.61
N GLY A 196 9.10 -3.10 20.89
CA GLY A 196 8.05 -2.42 21.65
C GLY A 196 7.28 -1.36 20.86
N LYS A 197 7.64 -1.11 19.60
CA LYS A 197 6.91 -0.21 18.74
C LYS A 197 5.57 -0.82 18.30
N PRO A 198 4.56 0.00 17.95
CA PRO A 198 3.33 -0.53 17.40
C PRO A 198 3.56 -1.16 16.01
N GLN A 199 2.76 -2.16 15.68
CA GLN A 199 2.66 -2.78 14.37
C GLN A 199 1.41 -2.27 13.67
N GLY A 200 1.44 -2.10 12.34
CA GLY A 200 0.24 -1.89 11.54
C GLY A 200 -0.54 -3.20 11.34
N ALA A 201 -1.81 -3.10 10.99
CA ALA A 201 -2.60 -4.25 10.60
C ALA A 201 -2.20 -4.72 9.20
N TYR A 202 -1.56 -5.89 9.07
CA TYR A 202 -1.08 -6.38 7.77
C TYR A 202 -2.22 -6.83 6.86
N PHE A 203 -3.26 -7.41 7.44
CA PHE A 203 -4.47 -7.83 6.74
C PHE A 203 -5.68 -7.39 7.56
N CYS A 204 -6.66 -6.79 6.87
CA CYS A 204 -7.86 -6.29 7.50
C CYS A 204 -9.06 -6.57 6.61
N ARG A 205 -10.15 -7.04 7.22
CA ARG A 205 -11.44 -7.24 6.55
C ARG A 205 -12.44 -6.30 7.18
N ILE A 206 -13.19 -5.59 6.35
CA ILE A 206 -14.21 -4.64 6.79
C ILE A 206 -15.54 -5.01 6.16
N ALA A 207 -16.58 -5.21 6.99
CA ALA A 207 -17.92 -5.53 6.54
C ALA A 207 -18.95 -4.62 7.23
N SER A 208 -19.98 -4.19 6.49
CA SER A 208 -21.12 -3.50 7.09
C SER A 208 -21.90 -4.46 7.99
N VAL A 209 -22.20 -4.05 9.22
CA VAL A 209 -22.99 -4.87 10.17
C VAL A 209 -24.45 -5.00 9.72
N ALA A 210 -24.99 -4.05 8.95
CA ALA A 210 -26.33 -4.10 8.40
C ALA A 210 -26.53 -5.19 7.33
N ALA A 211 -25.45 -5.71 6.73
CA ALA A 211 -25.53 -6.75 5.71
C ALA A 211 -25.73 -8.17 6.27
N GLU A 212 -25.59 -8.38 7.58
CA GLU A 212 -25.73 -9.71 8.21
C GLU A 212 -27.15 -10.02 8.70
N THR A 213 -28.09 -9.07 8.66
CA THR A 213 -29.45 -9.22 9.19
C THR A 213 -30.49 -9.65 8.15
N GLU A 214 -30.10 -9.82 6.88
CA GLU A 214 -31.01 -10.23 5.80
C GLU A 214 -30.65 -11.61 5.18
N LYS A 215 -30.44 -12.63 6.02
CA LYS A 215 -30.41 -14.02 5.54
C LYS A 215 -31.22 -14.93 6.43
#